data_a144e4143065f0bc483b7004bccd2775
#
_entry.id   a144e4143065f0bc483b7004bccd2775
#
_cell.length_a   1.000
_cell.length_b   1.000
_cell.length_c   1.000
_cell.angle_alpha   90.00
_cell.angle_beta   90.00
_cell.angle_gamma   90.00
#
_symmetry.space_group_name_H-M   'P 1'
#
loop_
_entity.id
_entity.type
_entity.pdbx_description
1 polymer ?
#
loop_
_entity_poly.entity_id
_entity_poly.type
_entity_poly.pdbx_seq_one_letter_code
_entity_poly.pdbx_strand_id
1 'polypeptide(L)'
;MQIKRKFPMVTVAVDGSRIEGCDFLVHPEKLQTEKAGKKCKFKEFLPTEVIILDDAFQHRALKPTLSIVLIDHNRPTFKDHLLPIGRLRDLPERVGKADVLIITKCPYDMNSWQKCTWADNLGLKNFNAKECYGITPDGRKQYI
;
A
#
# COMPACT_ATOMS: atom_id res chain seq x y z
N MET A 1 12.31 7.23 -12.05
CA MET A 1 11.22 6.37 -11.56
C MET A 1 11.67 4.92 -11.57
N GLN A 2 11.84 4.31 -10.39
CA GLN A 2 12.33 2.93 -10.24
C GLN A 2 11.30 1.90 -10.73
N ILE A 3 9.99 2.12 -10.42
CA ILE A 3 8.90 1.21 -10.80
C ILE A 3 8.87 1.01 -12.32
N LYS A 4 8.87 2.08 -13.12
CA LYS A 4 8.82 1.97 -14.59
C LYS A 4 10.04 1.25 -15.19
N ARG A 5 11.21 1.38 -14.54
CA ARG A 5 12.42 0.64 -14.97
C ARG A 5 12.30 -0.86 -14.72
N LYS A 6 11.73 -1.22 -13.58
CA LYS A 6 11.55 -2.63 -13.17
C LYS A 6 10.40 -3.30 -13.92
N PHE A 7 9.33 -2.55 -14.22
CA PHE A 7 8.13 -3.03 -14.89
C PHE A 7 7.80 -2.16 -16.12
N PRO A 8 8.49 -2.36 -17.23
CA PRO A 8 8.34 -1.50 -18.41
C PRO A 8 6.96 -1.59 -19.08
N MET A 9 6.21 -2.67 -18.87
CA MET A 9 4.86 -2.85 -19.41
C MET A 9 3.78 -2.12 -18.59
N VAL A 10 4.07 -1.73 -17.35
CA VAL A 10 3.10 -1.05 -16.48
C VAL A 10 3.07 0.44 -16.79
N THR A 11 1.89 1.02 -16.91
CA THR A 11 1.71 2.48 -16.98
C THR A 11 1.99 3.07 -15.60
N VAL A 12 2.87 4.06 -15.53
CA VAL A 12 3.20 4.76 -14.29
C VAL A 12 2.89 6.24 -14.47
N ALA A 13 2.00 6.76 -13.64
CA ALA A 13 1.63 8.16 -13.58
C ALA A 13 2.13 8.80 -12.29
N VAL A 14 2.48 10.09 -12.36
CA VAL A 14 2.76 10.94 -11.20
C VAL A 14 1.95 12.19 -11.36
N ASP A 15 1.09 12.45 -10.40
CA ASP A 15 0.25 13.63 -10.37
C ASP A 15 0.24 14.25 -8.96
N GLY A 16 0.08 15.57 -8.88
CA GLY A 16 -0.10 16.28 -7.63
C GLY A 16 -1.46 16.02 -6.98
N SER A 17 -2.47 15.73 -7.80
CA SER A 17 -3.79 15.29 -7.38
C SER A 17 -4.00 13.81 -7.72
N ARG A 18 -4.07 12.95 -6.70
CA ARG A 18 -4.30 11.51 -6.91
C ARG A 18 -5.66 11.23 -7.55
N ILE A 19 -6.68 12.03 -7.24
CA ILE A 19 -8.02 11.89 -7.83
C ILE A 19 -7.95 12.16 -9.32
N GLU A 20 -7.35 13.29 -9.71
CA GLU A 20 -7.17 13.67 -11.10
C GLU A 20 -6.33 12.64 -11.86
N GLY A 21 -5.21 12.20 -11.25
CA GLY A 21 -4.36 11.16 -11.84
C GLY A 21 -5.09 9.83 -12.06
N CYS A 22 -5.94 9.41 -11.13
CA CYS A 22 -6.78 8.22 -11.32
C CYS A 22 -7.80 8.41 -12.44
N ASP A 23 -8.47 9.58 -12.50
CA ASP A 23 -9.45 9.87 -13.54
C ASP A 23 -8.80 9.83 -14.94
N PHE A 24 -7.61 10.39 -15.10
CA PHE A 24 -6.88 10.31 -16.36
C PHE A 24 -6.41 8.90 -16.74
N LEU A 25 -6.11 8.05 -15.76
CA LEU A 25 -5.75 6.66 -16.04
C LEU A 25 -6.95 5.83 -16.52
N VAL A 26 -8.16 6.15 -16.04
CA VAL A 26 -9.40 5.51 -16.49
C VAL A 26 -9.90 6.12 -17.80
N HIS A 27 -9.70 7.43 -17.97
CA HIS A 27 -10.20 8.23 -19.08
C HIS A 27 -9.06 8.97 -19.80
N PRO A 28 -8.18 8.26 -20.52
CA PRO A 28 -7.00 8.87 -21.16
C PRO A 28 -7.34 9.94 -22.21
N GLU A 29 -8.54 9.92 -22.76
CA GLU A 29 -9.06 10.94 -23.69
C GLU A 29 -9.12 12.34 -23.06
N LYS A 30 -9.35 12.45 -21.76
CA LYS A 30 -9.37 13.74 -21.04
C LYS A 30 -8.00 14.43 -21.02
N LEU A 31 -6.92 13.67 -21.07
CA LEU A 31 -5.57 14.23 -21.10
C LEU A 31 -5.29 15.08 -22.34
N GLN A 32 -5.88 14.73 -23.47
CA GLN A 32 -5.69 15.44 -24.74
C GLN A 32 -6.38 16.81 -24.73
N THR A 33 -7.48 16.94 -23.98
CA THR A 33 -8.28 18.18 -23.94
C THR A 33 -7.81 19.16 -22.86
N GLU A 34 -7.45 18.67 -21.68
CA GLU A 34 -7.25 19.54 -20.51
C GLU A 34 -5.78 19.96 -20.29
N LYS A 35 -4.80 19.14 -20.71
CA LYS A 35 -3.37 19.40 -20.48
C LYS A 35 -2.56 19.75 -21.72
N ALA A 36 -3.22 20.02 -22.85
CA ALA A 36 -2.54 20.37 -24.11
C ALA A 36 -1.59 21.58 -24.01
N GLY A 37 -1.71 22.42 -22.97
CA GLY A 37 -0.81 23.56 -22.72
C GLY A 37 0.36 23.29 -21.77
N LYS A 38 0.42 22.15 -21.07
CA LYS A 38 1.53 21.79 -20.18
C LYS A 38 2.40 20.75 -20.87
N LYS A 39 3.72 20.89 -20.79
CA LYS A 39 4.72 19.96 -21.35
C LYS A 39 4.60 18.54 -20.76
N CYS A 40 3.48 17.88 -20.96
CA CYS A 40 3.31 16.48 -20.60
C CYS A 40 3.72 15.60 -21.78
N LYS A 41 4.72 14.76 -21.56
CA LYS A 41 5.12 13.73 -22.53
C LYS A 41 4.16 12.55 -22.35
N PHE A 42 2.95 12.68 -22.89
CA PHE A 42 2.01 11.56 -22.91
C PHE A 42 2.40 10.58 -23.99
N LYS A 43 2.53 9.32 -23.60
CA LYS A 43 2.39 8.22 -24.54
C LYS A 43 0.93 7.81 -24.52
N GLU A 44 0.37 7.52 -25.67
CA GLU A 44 -0.95 6.89 -25.74
C GLU A 44 -0.93 5.60 -24.93
N PHE A 45 -1.93 5.42 -24.08
CA PHE A 45 -2.16 4.21 -23.31
C PHE A 45 -3.64 3.89 -23.29
N LEU A 46 -3.96 2.62 -23.13
CA LEU A 46 -5.34 2.15 -23.01
C LEU A 46 -5.90 2.50 -21.60
N PRO A 47 -7.23 2.65 -21.49
CA PRO A 47 -7.89 2.79 -20.19
C PRO A 47 -7.45 1.70 -19.22
N THR A 48 -7.23 2.08 -17.97
CA THR A 48 -6.67 1.18 -16.96
C THR A 48 -7.81 0.50 -16.19
N GLU A 49 -7.76 -0.82 -16.09
CA GLU A 49 -8.74 -1.62 -15.30
C GLU A 49 -8.40 -1.63 -13.82
N VAL A 50 -7.11 -1.60 -13.48
CA VAL A 50 -6.61 -1.66 -12.10
C VAL A 50 -5.60 -0.54 -11.87
N ILE A 51 -5.80 0.23 -10.82
CA ILE A 51 -4.90 1.30 -10.38
C ILE A 51 -4.31 0.94 -9.02
N ILE A 52 -2.98 0.89 -8.94
CA ILE A 52 -2.25 0.70 -7.68
C ILE A 52 -1.72 2.07 -7.24
N LEU A 53 -2.13 2.49 -6.06
CA LEU A 53 -1.67 3.72 -5.43
C LEU A 53 -0.51 3.40 -4.48
N ASP A 54 0.65 3.99 -4.72
CA ASP A 54 1.81 3.87 -3.85
C ASP A 54 1.77 4.96 -2.77
N ASP A 55 2.06 4.57 -1.52
CA ASP A 55 2.11 5.43 -0.34
C ASP A 55 0.85 6.32 -0.19
N ALA A 56 -0.33 5.71 -0.30
CA ALA A 56 -1.59 6.45 -0.36
C ALA A 56 -2.51 6.25 0.85
N PHE A 57 -2.12 5.48 1.85
CA PHE A 57 -2.99 5.13 2.98
C PHE A 57 -3.46 6.35 3.78
N GLN A 58 -2.68 7.44 3.83
CA GLN A 58 -3.06 8.68 4.49
C GLN A 58 -4.02 9.54 3.66
N HIS A 59 -4.22 9.22 2.38
CA HIS A 59 -4.98 10.06 1.45
C HIS A 59 -6.49 9.83 1.59
N ARG A 60 -7.15 10.66 2.39
CA ARG A 60 -8.57 10.48 2.77
C ARG A 60 -9.57 10.79 1.65
N ALA A 61 -9.17 11.53 0.62
CA ALA A 61 -10.04 11.91 -0.48
C ALA A 61 -10.33 10.79 -1.48
N LEU A 62 -9.50 9.73 -1.45
CA LEU A 62 -9.70 8.52 -2.26
C LEU A 62 -10.07 7.36 -1.33
N LYS A 63 -11.15 6.66 -1.68
CA LYS A 63 -11.54 5.41 -1.02
C LYS A 63 -11.14 4.25 -1.93
N PRO A 64 -10.07 3.51 -1.65
CA PRO A 64 -9.68 2.36 -2.44
C PRO A 64 -10.69 1.22 -2.28
N THR A 65 -10.78 0.34 -3.27
CA THR A 65 -11.53 -0.92 -3.18
C THR A 65 -10.85 -1.90 -2.23
N LEU A 66 -9.52 -1.89 -2.21
CA LEU A 66 -8.70 -2.73 -1.33
C LEU A 66 -7.54 -1.89 -0.80
N SER A 67 -7.37 -1.86 0.50
CA SER A 67 -6.26 -1.22 1.18
C SER A 67 -5.31 -2.26 1.78
N ILE A 68 -4.04 -2.19 1.39
CA ILE A 68 -2.98 -3.07 1.88
C ILE A 68 -1.98 -2.23 2.64
N VAL A 69 -1.75 -2.55 3.90
CA VAL A 69 -0.75 -1.88 4.74
C VAL A 69 0.40 -2.83 5.04
N LEU A 70 1.63 -2.36 4.82
CA LEU A 70 2.85 -3.09 5.13
C LEU A 70 3.48 -2.53 6.40
N ILE A 71 3.81 -3.40 7.35
CA ILE A 71 4.53 -3.04 8.57
C ILE A 71 5.83 -3.84 8.62
N ASP A 72 6.94 -3.17 8.87
CA ASP A 72 8.22 -3.84 9.13
C ASP A 72 8.22 -4.43 10.55
N HIS A 73 8.45 -5.74 10.68
CA HIS A 73 8.53 -6.42 11.97
C HIS A 73 9.53 -5.77 12.92
N ASN A 74 10.66 -5.27 12.39
CA ASN A 74 11.68 -4.60 13.18
C ASN A 74 11.30 -3.16 13.59
N ARG A 75 10.18 -2.64 13.04
CA ARG A 75 9.66 -1.29 13.30
C ARG A 75 8.15 -1.30 13.45
N PRO A 76 7.63 -1.93 14.51
CA PRO A 76 6.20 -1.99 14.73
C PRO A 76 5.62 -0.60 15.01
N THR A 77 4.47 -0.31 14.45
CA THR A 77 3.79 0.99 14.59
C THR A 77 3.41 1.28 16.04
N PHE A 78 3.13 0.27 16.84
CA PHE A 78 2.78 0.40 18.26
C PHE A 78 3.99 0.69 19.19
N LYS A 79 5.22 0.70 18.65
CA LYS A 79 6.44 1.12 19.36
C LYS A 79 7.02 2.43 18.85
N ASP A 80 6.33 3.08 17.93
CA ASP A 80 6.79 4.34 17.32
C ASP A 80 5.78 5.46 17.61
N HIS A 81 6.23 6.70 17.46
CA HIS A 81 5.45 7.91 17.73
C HIS A 81 5.19 8.68 16.44
N LEU A 82 4.18 9.55 16.49
CA LEU A 82 3.90 10.49 15.40
C LEU A 82 5.04 11.50 15.22
N LEU A 83 5.20 11.96 13.99
CA LEU A 83 6.07 13.10 13.70
C LEU A 83 5.70 14.31 14.59
N PRO A 84 6.66 15.10 15.06
CA PRO A 84 8.12 15.06 14.80
C PRO A 84 8.91 14.16 15.76
N ILE A 85 8.29 13.58 16.81
CA ILE A 85 8.98 12.80 17.85
C ILE A 85 9.38 11.42 17.32
N GLY A 86 8.51 10.79 16.54
CA GLY A 86 8.74 9.51 15.86
C GLY A 86 8.68 9.64 14.36
N ARG A 87 8.36 8.55 13.67
CA ARG A 87 8.34 8.44 12.20
C ARG A 87 6.95 8.19 11.63
N LEU A 88 5.94 7.98 12.47
CA LEU A 88 4.59 7.75 12.02
C LEU A 88 4.00 9.03 11.43
N ARG A 89 3.42 8.90 10.24
CA ARG A 89 2.72 9.99 9.55
C ARG A 89 1.21 9.97 9.80
N ASP A 90 0.71 8.93 10.45
CA ASP A 90 -0.69 8.74 10.78
C ASP A 90 -0.85 7.96 12.09
N LEU A 91 -2.05 7.99 12.66
CA LEU A 91 -2.36 7.32 13.92
C LEU A 91 -2.21 5.79 13.81
N PRO A 92 -1.55 5.11 14.77
CA PRO A 92 -1.39 3.67 14.76
C PRO A 92 -2.71 2.90 14.65
N GLU A 93 -3.78 3.41 15.27
CA GLU A 93 -5.10 2.77 15.29
C GLU A 93 -5.74 2.69 13.89
N ARG A 94 -5.29 3.51 12.95
CA ARG A 94 -5.77 3.48 11.56
C ARG A 94 -5.33 2.23 10.81
N VAL A 95 -4.27 1.60 11.24
CA VAL A 95 -3.79 0.34 10.66
C VAL A 95 -4.87 -0.73 10.68
N GLY A 96 -5.66 -0.79 11.76
CA GLY A 96 -6.80 -1.71 11.89
C GLY A 96 -7.95 -1.47 10.91
N LYS A 97 -7.89 -0.40 10.08
CA LYS A 97 -8.87 -0.11 9.00
C LYS A 97 -8.43 -0.64 7.64
N ALA A 98 -7.23 -1.21 7.54
CA ALA A 98 -6.77 -1.84 6.32
C ALA A 98 -7.51 -3.16 6.09
N ASP A 99 -7.80 -3.47 4.82
CA ASP A 99 -8.41 -4.74 4.43
C ASP A 99 -7.41 -5.89 4.53
N VAL A 100 -6.14 -5.60 4.24
CA VAL A 100 -5.03 -6.55 4.33
C VAL A 100 -3.87 -5.91 5.06
N LEU A 101 -3.33 -6.62 6.05
CA LEU A 101 -2.14 -6.23 6.78
C LEU A 101 -1.03 -7.25 6.53
N ILE A 102 0.12 -6.76 6.09
CA ILE A 102 1.29 -7.58 5.81
C ILE A 102 2.43 -7.17 6.74
N ILE A 103 2.86 -8.10 7.61
CA ILE A 103 4.04 -7.90 8.41
C ILE A 103 5.25 -8.43 7.61
N THR A 104 6.14 -7.55 7.26
CA THR A 104 7.35 -7.86 6.49
C THR A 104 8.54 -8.14 7.39
N LYS A 105 9.52 -8.89 6.90
CA LYS A 105 10.77 -9.21 7.62
C LYS A 105 10.54 -9.97 8.94
N CYS A 106 9.48 -10.76 9.01
CA CYS A 106 9.23 -11.61 10.16
C CYS A 106 10.30 -12.70 10.28
N PRO A 107 10.68 -13.10 11.51
CA PRO A 107 11.41 -14.34 11.73
C PRO A 107 10.61 -15.54 11.22
N TYR A 108 11.29 -16.55 10.70
CA TYR A 108 10.64 -17.78 10.19
C TYR A 108 9.95 -18.60 11.29
N ASP A 109 10.48 -18.52 12.51
CA ASP A 109 10.08 -19.29 13.68
C ASP A 109 9.05 -18.57 14.55
N MET A 110 8.39 -17.55 14.02
CA MET A 110 7.38 -16.78 14.75
C MET A 110 6.23 -17.68 15.17
N ASN A 111 6.12 -17.96 16.47
CA ASN A 111 5.09 -18.84 17.02
C ASN A 111 3.72 -18.17 17.15
N SER A 112 2.67 -18.97 17.39
CA SER A 112 1.29 -18.48 17.46
C SER A 112 1.08 -17.42 18.54
N TRP A 113 1.77 -17.53 19.69
CA TRP A 113 1.68 -16.56 20.77
C TRP A 113 2.22 -15.18 20.34
N GLN A 114 3.37 -15.17 19.65
CA GLN A 114 3.94 -13.93 19.10
C GLN A 114 3.02 -13.29 18.08
N LYS A 115 2.37 -14.08 17.22
CA LYS A 115 1.40 -13.58 16.25
C LYS A 115 0.18 -12.97 16.92
N CYS A 116 -0.36 -13.63 17.94
CA CYS A 116 -1.47 -13.09 18.74
C CYS A 116 -1.06 -11.78 19.42
N THR A 117 0.12 -11.73 20.04
CA THR A 117 0.65 -10.51 20.66
C THR A 117 0.77 -9.35 19.66
N TRP A 118 1.18 -9.63 18.44
CA TRP A 118 1.22 -8.61 17.38
C TRP A 118 -0.17 -8.12 17.02
N ALA A 119 -1.13 -9.04 16.86
CA ALA A 119 -2.51 -8.70 16.54
C ALA A 119 -3.15 -7.84 17.64
N ASP A 120 -2.95 -8.19 18.90
CA ASP A 120 -3.44 -7.43 20.05
C ASP A 120 -2.87 -6.01 20.10
N ASN A 121 -1.56 -5.88 19.91
CA ASN A 121 -0.88 -4.58 19.88
C ASN A 121 -1.30 -3.69 18.70
N LEU A 122 -1.74 -4.29 17.59
CA LEU A 122 -2.30 -3.58 16.43
C LEU A 122 -3.81 -3.33 16.57
N GLY A 123 -4.44 -3.79 17.64
CA GLY A 123 -5.88 -3.65 17.86
C GLY A 123 -6.74 -4.45 16.88
N LEU A 124 -6.22 -5.54 16.33
CA LEU A 124 -6.94 -6.37 15.38
C LEU A 124 -7.95 -7.24 16.11
N LYS A 125 -9.23 -6.95 15.91
CA LYS A 125 -10.33 -7.75 16.40
C LYS A 125 -10.53 -8.97 15.50
N ASN A 126 -10.84 -10.12 16.11
CA ASN A 126 -11.11 -11.38 15.38
C ASN A 126 -9.92 -11.96 14.61
N PHE A 127 -8.71 -11.72 15.08
CA PHE A 127 -7.52 -12.30 14.50
C PHE A 127 -7.51 -13.82 14.70
N ASN A 128 -7.34 -14.57 13.61
CA ASN A 128 -7.17 -16.02 13.64
C ASN A 128 -5.73 -16.39 13.24
N ALA A 129 -4.92 -16.79 14.20
CA ALA A 129 -3.52 -17.15 13.97
C ALA A 129 -3.34 -18.32 12.99
N LYS A 130 -4.36 -19.18 12.82
CA LYS A 130 -4.34 -20.32 11.90
C LYS A 130 -4.50 -19.91 10.42
N GLU A 131 -4.99 -18.69 10.15
CA GLU A 131 -5.18 -18.17 8.80
C GLU A 131 -4.04 -17.23 8.36
N CYS A 132 -2.98 -17.16 9.13
CA CYS A 132 -1.82 -16.35 8.77
C CYS A 132 -0.95 -17.05 7.75
N TYR A 133 -0.59 -16.33 6.69
CA TYR A 133 0.32 -16.81 5.65
C TYR A 133 1.66 -16.08 5.77
N GLY A 134 2.76 -16.84 5.73
CA GLY A 134 4.08 -16.30 5.44
C GLY A 134 4.40 -16.45 3.95
N ILE A 135 5.11 -15.49 3.39
CA ILE A 135 5.73 -15.62 2.07
C ILE A 135 7.21 -15.77 2.28
N THR A 136 7.76 -16.92 1.87
CA THR A 136 9.20 -17.17 1.91
C THR A 136 9.95 -16.29 0.90
N PRO A 137 11.27 -16.04 1.04
CA PRO A 137 12.03 -15.22 0.10
C PRO A 137 11.99 -15.72 -1.35
N ASP A 138 11.73 -17.00 -1.57
CA ASP A 138 11.54 -17.63 -2.86
C ASP A 138 10.09 -17.53 -3.37
N GLY A 139 9.21 -16.82 -2.67
CA GLY A 139 7.85 -16.51 -3.10
C GLY A 139 6.82 -17.62 -2.87
N ARG A 140 7.18 -18.70 -2.14
CA ARG A 140 6.22 -19.75 -1.80
C ARG A 140 5.35 -19.35 -0.62
N LYS A 141 4.07 -19.72 -0.68
CA LYS A 141 3.17 -19.59 0.47
C LYS A 141 3.53 -20.65 1.51
N GLN A 142 3.82 -20.22 2.71
CA GLN A 142 4.01 -21.09 3.86
C GLN A 142 2.90 -20.79 4.87
N TYR A 143 2.12 -21.79 5.24
CA TYR A 143 1.24 -21.70 6.41
C TYR A 143 2.13 -21.67 7.64
N ILE A 144 1.98 -20.65 8.44
CA ILE A 144 2.77 -20.46 9.65
C ILE A 144 1.90 -20.80 10.84
#